data_d7cb37185dae3884b260a2c006f50758
#
_entry.id   d7cb37185dae3884b260a2c006f50758
#
_cell.length_a   1.000
_cell.length_b   1.000
_cell.length_c   1.000
_cell.angle_alpha   90.00
_cell.angle_beta   90.00
_cell.angle_gamma   90.00
#
_symmetry.space_group_name_H-M   'P 1'
#
loop_
_entity.id
_entity.type
_entity.pdbx_description
1 polymer ?
#
loop_
_entity_poly.entity_id
_entity_poly.type
_entity_poly.pdbx_seq_one_letter_code
_entity_poly.pdbx_strand_id
1 'polypeptide(L)'
;MSDIDKKHQNSNDLTKAPLIDHLIELRSRLIKSIIVFFIVFLISFYFSSDIHSFLVKPFFSIVGSSGEMIYTAPQEFLMTKLKIAFFGASLIGLPYFVIQLYLFLAPGLYKNEKMALIPYLIATPFLFLISTLMVHYIIMPLALNFFVSMQIDSNIDNISIKLLPKVSEYLKLVTSLIIAFGICFQLPVLLTLLAKVG
;
A
#
# COMPACT_ATOMS: atom_id res chain seq x y z
N MET A 1 57.15 -12.94 1.15
CA MET A 1 55.75 -12.52 1.19
C MET A 1 55.75 -11.06 0.80
N SER A 2 55.46 -10.82 -0.50
CA SER A 2 55.86 -9.59 -1.20
C SER A 2 54.92 -8.43 -0.91
N ASP A 3 55.45 -7.21 -1.04
CA ASP A 3 54.70 -5.95 -0.87
C ASP A 3 53.48 -5.85 -1.78
N ILE A 4 53.39 -6.68 -2.81
CA ILE A 4 52.26 -6.81 -3.75
C ILE A 4 51.01 -7.42 -3.04
N ASP A 5 51.22 -8.44 -2.16
CA ASP A 5 50.11 -9.09 -1.44
C ASP A 5 49.50 -8.17 -0.40
N LYS A 6 50.29 -7.33 0.24
CA LYS A 6 49.80 -6.30 1.18
C LYS A 6 48.98 -5.18 0.49
N LYS A 7 49.36 -4.85 -0.75
CA LYS A 7 48.68 -3.80 -1.54
C LYS A 7 47.32 -4.30 -2.07
N HIS A 8 47.21 -5.58 -2.40
CA HIS A 8 45.92 -6.18 -2.82
C HIS A 8 44.96 -6.43 -1.65
N GLN A 9 45.46 -6.75 -0.45
CA GLN A 9 44.64 -6.85 0.75
C GLN A 9 44.10 -5.48 1.19
N ASN A 10 44.93 -4.43 1.17
CA ASN A 10 44.52 -3.08 1.52
C ASN A 10 43.52 -2.47 0.54
N SER A 11 43.62 -2.78 -0.76
CA SER A 11 42.62 -2.29 -1.76
C SER A 11 41.28 -2.99 -1.63
N ASN A 12 41.24 -4.26 -1.23
CA ASN A 12 40.01 -5.01 -0.98
C ASN A 12 39.28 -4.55 0.32
N ASP A 13 40.02 -4.12 1.33
CA ASP A 13 39.42 -3.60 2.58
C ASP A 13 38.87 -2.19 2.40
N LEU A 14 39.52 -1.34 1.59
CA LEU A 14 39.04 0.01 1.27
C LEU A 14 37.73 0.03 0.44
N THR A 15 37.49 -0.99 -0.37
CA THR A 15 36.26 -1.14 -1.15
C THR A 15 35.13 -1.81 -0.37
N LYS A 16 35.46 -2.64 0.64
CA LYS A 16 34.47 -3.30 1.50
C LYS A 16 33.84 -2.37 2.55
N ALA A 17 34.63 -1.42 3.09
CA ALA A 17 34.16 -0.47 4.11
C ALA A 17 32.93 0.34 3.64
N PRO A 18 32.93 0.99 2.46
CA PRO A 18 31.75 1.76 2.00
C PRO A 18 30.54 0.88 1.68
N LEU A 19 30.72 -0.37 1.29
CA LEU A 19 29.61 -1.31 1.06
C LEU A 19 28.97 -1.75 2.39
N ILE A 20 29.78 -2.01 3.41
CA ILE A 20 29.30 -2.41 4.74
C ILE A 20 28.51 -1.26 5.37
N ASP A 21 29.02 -0.02 5.29
CA ASP A 21 28.35 1.16 5.80
C ASP A 21 26.99 1.38 5.12
N HIS A 22 26.91 1.14 3.81
CA HIS A 22 25.67 1.24 3.06
C HIS A 22 24.66 0.15 3.47
N LEU A 23 25.10 -1.07 3.74
CA LEU A 23 24.25 -2.15 4.25
C LEU A 23 23.76 -1.87 5.69
N ILE A 24 24.59 -1.26 6.52
CA ILE A 24 24.20 -0.82 7.88
C ILE A 24 23.13 0.27 7.79
N GLU A 25 23.26 1.20 6.84
CA GLU A 25 22.25 2.23 6.59
C GLU A 25 20.92 1.61 6.14
N LEU A 26 20.95 0.65 5.19
CA LEU A 26 19.76 -0.08 4.74
C LEU A 26 19.05 -0.76 5.90
N ARG A 27 19.79 -1.50 6.73
CA ARG A 27 19.26 -2.16 7.93
C ARG A 27 18.59 -1.16 8.87
N SER A 28 19.25 -0.05 9.15
CA SER A 28 18.71 1.00 10.05
C SER A 28 17.41 1.58 9.51
N ARG A 29 17.34 1.88 8.21
CA ARG A 29 16.13 2.41 7.55
C ARG A 29 14.99 1.39 7.53
N LEU A 30 15.31 0.11 7.27
CA LEU A 30 14.34 -0.97 7.28
C LEU A 30 13.73 -1.16 8.68
N ILE A 31 14.56 -1.18 9.72
CA ILE A 31 14.10 -1.30 11.11
C ILE A 31 13.18 -0.13 11.48
N LYS A 32 13.56 1.10 11.12
CA LYS A 32 12.71 2.29 11.34
C LYS A 32 11.35 2.15 10.64
N SER A 33 11.34 1.65 9.40
CA SER A 33 10.11 1.44 8.63
C SER A 33 9.21 0.40 9.29
N ILE A 34 9.78 -0.69 9.80
CA ILE A 34 9.03 -1.74 10.52
C ILE A 34 8.45 -1.19 11.83
N ILE A 35 9.23 -0.41 12.58
CA ILE A 35 8.75 0.19 13.85
C ILE A 35 7.59 1.16 13.56
N VAL A 36 7.74 2.04 12.58
CA VAL A 36 6.68 2.98 12.18
C VAL A 36 5.43 2.21 11.72
N PHE A 37 5.60 1.18 10.89
CA PHE A 37 4.50 0.34 10.44
C PHE A 37 3.76 -0.31 11.62
N PHE A 38 4.49 -0.83 12.61
CA PHE A 38 3.90 -1.46 13.78
C PHE A 38 3.13 -0.46 14.65
N ILE A 39 3.66 0.75 14.86
CA ILE A 39 2.98 1.82 15.59
C ILE A 39 1.69 2.21 14.87
N VAL A 40 1.75 2.42 13.54
CA VAL A 40 0.58 2.76 12.73
C VAL A 40 -0.43 1.62 12.71
N PHE A 41 0.03 0.35 12.73
CA PHE A 41 -0.84 -0.82 12.85
C PHE A 41 -1.65 -0.81 14.16
N LEU A 42 -1.02 -0.54 15.29
CA LEU A 42 -1.71 -0.44 16.58
C LEU A 42 -2.76 0.69 16.59
N ILE A 43 -2.39 1.85 16.03
CA ILE A 43 -3.32 2.98 15.89
C ILE A 43 -4.49 2.60 14.96
N SER A 44 -4.20 2.00 13.80
CA SER A 44 -5.23 1.55 12.85
C SER A 44 -6.12 0.45 13.44
N PHE A 45 -5.58 -0.40 14.31
CA PHE A 45 -6.38 -1.39 15.02
C PHE A 45 -7.38 -0.75 15.98
N TYR A 46 -6.96 0.29 16.69
CA TYR A 46 -7.87 1.06 17.55
C TYR A 46 -9.00 1.71 16.73
N PHE A 47 -8.69 2.32 15.59
CA PHE A 47 -9.65 2.94 14.68
C PHE A 47 -10.25 1.98 13.64
N SER A 48 -10.11 0.67 13.82
CA SER A 48 -10.54 -0.33 12.83
C SER A 48 -12.03 -0.27 12.49
N SER A 49 -12.88 0.13 13.43
CA SER A 49 -14.33 0.28 13.22
C SER A 49 -14.66 1.48 12.32
N ASP A 50 -13.94 2.59 12.46
CA ASP A 50 -14.13 3.79 11.63
C ASP A 50 -13.63 3.54 10.21
N ILE A 51 -12.47 2.89 10.09
CA ILE A 51 -11.92 2.48 8.79
C ILE A 51 -12.87 1.50 8.09
N HIS A 52 -13.42 0.53 8.83
CA HIS A 52 -14.42 -0.39 8.31
C HIS A 52 -15.63 0.36 7.75
N SER A 53 -16.22 1.26 8.55
CA SER A 53 -17.38 2.05 8.16
C SER A 53 -17.10 2.89 6.90
N PHE A 54 -15.91 3.48 6.81
CA PHE A 54 -15.48 4.21 5.62
C PHE A 54 -15.41 3.29 4.39
N LEU A 55 -14.77 2.11 4.50
CA LEU A 55 -14.59 1.19 3.38
C LEU A 55 -15.92 0.59 2.87
N VAL A 56 -16.91 0.41 3.76
CA VAL A 56 -18.22 -0.18 3.43
C VAL A 56 -19.21 0.87 2.90
N LYS A 57 -18.97 2.15 3.14
CA LYS A 57 -19.85 3.25 2.73
C LYS A 57 -20.26 3.22 1.24
N PRO A 58 -19.38 2.96 0.25
CA PRO A 58 -19.79 2.85 -1.15
C PRO A 58 -20.84 1.77 -1.41
N PHE A 59 -20.79 0.64 -0.71
CA PHE A 59 -21.77 -0.42 -0.84
C PHE A 59 -23.18 0.05 -0.43
N PHE A 60 -23.31 0.59 0.77
CA PHE A 60 -24.60 1.07 1.27
C PHE A 60 -25.15 2.27 0.50
N SER A 61 -24.28 3.06 -0.12
CA SER A 61 -24.73 4.18 -0.97
C SER A 61 -25.41 3.71 -2.28
N ILE A 62 -25.11 2.49 -2.75
CA ILE A 62 -25.64 1.93 -3.98
C ILE A 62 -26.79 0.96 -3.72
N VAL A 63 -26.63 0.03 -2.76
CA VAL A 63 -27.63 -0.99 -2.45
C VAL A 63 -28.75 -0.41 -1.57
N GLY A 64 -28.53 0.75 -0.94
CA GLY A 64 -29.49 1.40 -0.05
C GLY A 64 -29.52 0.80 1.35
N SER A 65 -30.48 1.27 2.17
CA SER A 65 -30.66 0.82 3.55
C SER A 65 -31.16 -0.62 3.70
N SER A 66 -31.61 -1.25 2.63
CA SER A 66 -32.04 -2.65 2.60
C SER A 66 -30.87 -3.61 2.28
N GLY A 67 -29.69 -3.07 1.97
CA GLY A 67 -28.49 -3.89 1.75
C GLY A 67 -28.00 -4.54 3.04
N GLU A 68 -27.71 -5.82 2.98
CA GLU A 68 -27.18 -6.59 4.09
C GLU A 68 -25.82 -7.19 3.72
N MET A 69 -24.93 -7.27 4.68
CA MET A 69 -23.68 -8.02 4.59
C MET A 69 -23.63 -9.07 5.68
N ILE A 70 -23.05 -10.23 5.39
CA ILE A 70 -23.01 -11.34 6.33
C ILE A 70 -21.60 -11.69 6.78
N TYR A 71 -21.50 -12.15 8.02
CA TYR A 71 -20.38 -12.93 8.52
C TYR A 71 -20.76 -14.40 8.54
N THR A 72 -19.93 -15.27 8.01
CA THR A 72 -20.21 -16.70 7.92
C THR A 72 -19.58 -17.52 9.03
N ALA A 73 -18.63 -16.93 9.77
CA ALA A 73 -17.96 -17.58 10.87
C ALA A 73 -17.67 -16.60 12.02
N PRO A 74 -17.76 -17.01 13.30
CA PRO A 74 -17.54 -16.13 14.45
C PRO A 74 -16.15 -15.46 14.47
N GLN A 75 -15.11 -16.21 14.08
CA GLN A 75 -13.73 -15.70 14.02
C GLN A 75 -13.52 -14.67 12.88
N GLU A 76 -14.41 -14.63 11.92
CA GLU A 76 -14.31 -13.73 10.77
C GLU A 76 -14.32 -12.26 11.19
N PHE A 77 -15.09 -11.91 12.21
CA PHE A 77 -15.14 -10.54 12.73
C PHE A 77 -13.76 -10.07 13.25
N LEU A 78 -13.06 -10.90 14.03
CA LEU A 78 -11.72 -10.56 14.54
C LEU A 78 -10.70 -10.50 13.40
N MET A 79 -10.73 -11.49 12.51
CA MET A 79 -9.81 -11.52 11.35
C MET A 79 -10.03 -10.33 10.43
N THR A 80 -11.27 -9.88 10.27
CA THR A 80 -11.62 -8.69 9.50
C THR A 80 -11.03 -7.44 10.14
N LYS A 81 -11.15 -7.27 11.46
CA LYS A 81 -10.53 -6.14 12.18
C LYS A 81 -9.01 -6.11 12.01
N LEU A 82 -8.34 -7.26 12.10
CA LEU A 82 -6.90 -7.37 11.90
C LEU A 82 -6.50 -7.00 10.47
N LYS A 83 -7.24 -7.48 9.46
CA LYS A 83 -7.00 -7.14 8.06
C LYS A 83 -7.19 -5.65 7.78
N ILE A 84 -8.21 -5.03 8.35
CA ILE A 84 -8.45 -3.58 8.23
C ILE A 84 -7.33 -2.79 8.90
N ALA A 85 -6.87 -3.21 10.08
CA ALA A 85 -5.75 -2.57 10.76
C ALA A 85 -4.46 -2.68 9.94
N PHE A 86 -4.19 -3.85 9.37
CA PHE A 86 -3.05 -4.08 8.48
C PHE A 86 -3.16 -3.22 7.21
N PHE A 87 -4.34 -3.12 6.63
CA PHE A 87 -4.61 -2.24 5.49
C PHE A 87 -4.36 -0.77 5.83
N GLY A 88 -4.90 -0.26 6.95
CA GLY A 88 -4.66 1.10 7.41
C GLY A 88 -3.18 1.39 7.65
N ALA A 89 -2.46 0.43 8.26
CA ALA A 89 -1.01 0.51 8.42
C ALA A 89 -0.27 0.53 7.07
N SER A 90 -0.72 -0.25 6.09
CA SER A 90 -0.13 -0.28 4.75
C SER A 90 -0.37 1.02 3.99
N LEU A 91 -1.53 1.63 4.14
CA LEU A 91 -1.90 2.88 3.46
C LEU A 91 -0.95 4.04 3.82
N ILE A 92 -0.52 4.11 5.07
CA ILE A 92 0.45 5.11 5.56
C ILE A 92 1.89 4.58 5.45
N GLY A 93 2.08 3.29 5.74
CA GLY A 93 3.39 2.65 5.79
C GLY A 93 4.05 2.50 4.42
N LEU A 94 3.29 2.20 3.35
CA LEU A 94 3.84 2.07 2.00
C LEU A 94 4.46 3.38 1.48
N PRO A 95 3.79 4.54 1.51
CA PRO A 95 4.42 5.81 1.15
C PRO A 95 5.68 6.10 1.98
N TYR A 96 5.62 5.86 3.30
CA TYR A 96 6.78 6.04 4.18
C TYR A 96 7.93 5.10 3.80
N PHE A 97 7.65 3.84 3.51
CA PHE A 97 8.66 2.88 3.05
C PHE A 97 9.31 3.32 1.73
N VAL A 98 8.51 3.77 0.77
CA VAL A 98 9.01 4.28 -0.52
C VAL A 98 9.90 5.51 -0.31
N ILE A 99 9.54 6.42 0.60
CA ILE A 99 10.37 7.58 0.98
C ILE A 99 11.71 7.11 1.59
N GLN A 100 11.70 6.13 2.49
CA GLN A 100 12.94 5.58 3.07
C GLN A 100 13.82 4.90 2.02
N LEU A 101 13.20 4.24 1.03
CA LEU A 101 13.92 3.66 -0.10
C LEU A 101 14.58 4.74 -0.97
N TYR A 102 13.88 5.82 -1.29
CA TYR A 102 14.47 6.95 -2.03
C TYR A 102 15.63 7.60 -1.27
N LEU A 103 15.48 7.80 0.04
CA LEU A 103 16.54 8.35 0.87
C LEU A 103 17.75 7.42 0.99
N PHE A 104 17.55 6.11 0.89
CA PHE A 104 18.64 5.11 0.81
C PHE A 104 19.40 5.21 -0.52
N LEU A 105 18.71 5.46 -1.62
CA LEU A 105 19.34 5.64 -2.95
C LEU A 105 20.06 6.99 -3.07
N ALA A 106 19.64 8.01 -2.32
CA ALA A 106 20.16 9.37 -2.40
C ALA A 106 21.68 9.53 -2.21
N PRO A 107 22.39 8.79 -1.33
CA PRO A 107 23.85 8.91 -1.21
C PRO A 107 24.61 8.45 -2.46
N GLY A 108 24.02 7.56 -3.28
CA GLY A 108 24.60 7.12 -4.56
C GLY A 108 24.42 8.11 -5.72
N LEU A 109 23.64 9.19 -5.53
CA LEU A 109 23.30 10.16 -6.58
C LEU A 109 24.20 11.41 -6.50
N TYR A 110 24.48 12.05 -7.68
CA TYR A 110 25.18 13.33 -7.76
C TYR A 110 24.39 14.47 -7.11
N LYS A 111 25.09 15.56 -6.73
CA LYS A 111 24.44 16.69 -6.02
C LYS A 111 23.24 17.29 -6.76
N ASN A 112 23.30 17.34 -8.09
CA ASN A 112 22.21 17.86 -8.93
C ASN A 112 21.00 16.92 -8.96
N GLU A 113 21.24 15.62 -8.83
CA GLU A 113 20.20 14.57 -8.83
C GLU A 113 19.47 14.50 -7.51
N LYS A 114 20.16 14.78 -6.37
CA LYS A 114 19.53 14.88 -5.05
C LYS A 114 18.42 15.94 -4.97
N MET A 115 18.62 17.09 -5.61
CA MET A 115 17.57 18.12 -5.67
C MET A 115 16.38 17.66 -6.50
N ALA A 116 16.62 16.82 -7.51
CA ALA A 116 15.57 16.23 -8.31
C ALA A 116 14.70 15.21 -7.54
N LEU A 117 15.22 14.60 -6.46
CA LEU A 117 14.47 13.66 -5.62
C LEU A 117 13.36 14.31 -4.79
N ILE A 118 13.53 15.56 -4.37
CA ILE A 118 12.62 16.25 -3.44
C ILE A 118 11.17 16.26 -3.96
N PRO A 119 10.88 16.66 -5.22
CA PRO A 119 9.51 16.65 -5.74
C PRO A 119 8.90 15.25 -5.76
N TYR A 120 9.69 14.20 -5.99
CA TYR A 120 9.21 12.81 -5.98
C TYR A 120 8.88 12.33 -4.57
N LEU A 121 9.65 12.74 -3.55
CA LEU A 121 9.35 12.45 -2.15
C LEU A 121 8.00 13.04 -1.71
N ILE A 122 7.69 14.23 -2.20
CA ILE A 122 6.41 14.89 -1.92
C ILE A 122 5.29 14.28 -2.76
N ALA A 123 5.53 13.99 -4.05
CA ALA A 123 4.53 13.43 -4.96
C ALA A 123 4.06 12.03 -4.51
N THR A 124 4.93 11.21 -3.95
CA THR A 124 4.62 9.83 -3.53
C THR A 124 3.41 9.73 -2.60
N PRO A 125 3.34 10.39 -1.44
CA PRO A 125 2.17 10.31 -0.57
C PRO A 125 0.92 10.94 -1.20
N PHE A 126 1.08 12.02 -1.98
CA PHE A 126 -0.05 12.66 -2.67
C PHE A 126 -0.68 11.74 -3.72
N LEU A 127 0.12 11.11 -4.56
CA LEU A 127 -0.36 10.18 -5.59
C LEU A 127 -1.02 8.95 -4.96
N PHE A 128 -0.48 8.45 -3.84
CA PHE A 128 -1.08 7.35 -3.12
C PHE A 128 -2.44 7.74 -2.53
N LEU A 129 -2.57 8.95 -1.98
CA LEU A 129 -3.84 9.46 -1.47
C LEU A 129 -4.86 9.64 -2.61
N ILE A 130 -4.45 10.24 -3.72
CA ILE A 130 -5.31 10.42 -4.91
C ILE A 130 -5.80 9.07 -5.44
N SER A 131 -4.93 8.06 -5.54
CA SER A 131 -5.32 6.72 -5.96
C SER A 131 -6.35 6.09 -5.03
N THR A 132 -6.18 6.24 -3.72
CA THR A 132 -7.11 5.75 -2.70
C THR A 132 -8.49 6.41 -2.85
N LEU A 133 -8.52 7.73 -3.01
CA LEU A 133 -9.78 8.48 -3.22
C LEU A 133 -10.44 8.09 -4.55
N MET A 134 -9.67 7.91 -5.61
CA MET A 134 -10.17 7.48 -6.92
C MET A 134 -10.82 6.09 -6.82
N VAL A 135 -10.17 5.13 -6.17
CA VAL A 135 -10.74 3.79 -5.98
C VAL A 135 -12.03 3.87 -5.16
N HIS A 136 -12.02 4.62 -4.06
CA HIS A 136 -13.16 4.70 -3.16
C HIS A 136 -14.39 5.39 -3.78
N TYR A 137 -14.20 6.52 -4.48
CA TYR A 137 -15.30 7.33 -5.00
C TYR A 137 -15.69 7.05 -6.46
N ILE A 138 -14.80 6.45 -7.26
CA ILE A 138 -15.05 6.21 -8.69
C ILE A 138 -15.11 4.72 -8.97
N ILE A 139 -14.04 3.97 -8.67
CA ILE A 139 -13.92 2.57 -9.09
C ILE A 139 -14.88 1.67 -8.32
N MET A 140 -14.97 1.83 -7.00
CA MET A 140 -15.86 1.01 -6.19
C MET A 140 -17.34 1.21 -6.53
N PRO A 141 -17.88 2.43 -6.63
CA PRO A 141 -19.25 2.61 -7.10
C PRO A 141 -19.52 2.03 -8.50
N LEU A 142 -18.57 2.19 -9.44
CA LEU A 142 -18.71 1.62 -10.78
C LEU A 142 -18.79 0.09 -10.75
N ALA A 143 -17.87 -0.56 -10.01
CA ALA A 143 -17.83 -2.01 -9.85
C ALA A 143 -19.08 -2.53 -9.16
N LEU A 144 -19.56 -1.86 -8.12
CA LEU A 144 -20.75 -2.27 -7.39
C LEU A 144 -22.03 -2.11 -8.23
N ASN A 145 -22.16 -1.02 -8.99
CA ASN A 145 -23.28 -0.86 -9.92
C ASN A 145 -23.30 -1.99 -10.96
N PHE A 146 -22.12 -2.38 -11.45
CA PHE A 146 -22.00 -3.52 -12.36
C PHE A 146 -22.48 -4.81 -11.70
N PHE A 147 -22.03 -5.13 -10.48
CA PHE A 147 -22.47 -6.34 -9.77
C PHE A 147 -23.97 -6.33 -9.43
N VAL A 148 -24.50 -5.18 -9.04
CA VAL A 148 -25.94 -5.03 -8.77
C VAL A 148 -26.76 -5.20 -10.06
N SER A 149 -26.28 -4.73 -11.21
CA SER A 149 -26.96 -4.91 -12.50
C SER A 149 -27.03 -6.38 -12.95
N MET A 150 -26.18 -7.24 -12.38
CA MET A 150 -26.22 -8.70 -12.65
C MET A 150 -27.20 -9.45 -11.75
N GLN A 151 -27.89 -8.77 -10.82
CA GLN A 151 -28.97 -9.40 -10.04
C GLN A 151 -30.15 -9.74 -10.95
N ILE A 152 -30.71 -10.92 -10.75
CA ILE A 152 -31.87 -11.38 -11.49
C ILE A 152 -33.10 -11.26 -10.57
N ASP A 153 -33.96 -10.29 -10.86
CA ASP A 153 -35.26 -10.18 -10.19
C ASP A 153 -36.22 -11.23 -10.78
N SER A 154 -36.83 -11.98 -9.88
CA SER A 154 -37.61 -13.17 -10.14
C SER A 154 -38.97 -12.88 -10.79
N ASN A 155 -39.02 -12.35 -12.03
CA ASN A 155 -40.28 -12.23 -12.74
C ASN A 155 -40.56 -13.38 -13.77
N ILE A 156 -39.62 -14.29 -13.99
CA ILE A 156 -39.75 -15.27 -15.08
C ILE A 156 -39.78 -16.72 -14.60
N ASP A 157 -39.17 -17.13 -13.45
CA ASP A 157 -39.17 -18.55 -13.03
C ASP A 157 -39.11 -18.77 -11.49
N ASN A 158 -39.66 -17.88 -10.69
CA ASN A 158 -39.57 -17.95 -9.21
C ASN A 158 -38.11 -18.05 -8.63
N ILE A 159 -37.09 -17.78 -9.43
CA ILE A 159 -35.70 -17.80 -9.02
C ILE A 159 -35.25 -16.34 -8.80
N SER A 160 -35.01 -15.95 -7.55
CA SER A 160 -34.42 -14.66 -7.23
C SER A 160 -32.95 -14.84 -6.86
N ILE A 161 -32.04 -14.14 -7.54
CA ILE A 161 -30.62 -14.11 -7.21
C ILE A 161 -30.31 -12.72 -6.68
N LYS A 162 -30.10 -12.62 -5.36
CA LYS A 162 -29.76 -11.36 -4.69
C LYS A 162 -28.29 -11.35 -4.29
N LEU A 163 -27.66 -10.18 -4.41
CA LEU A 163 -26.29 -9.96 -3.96
C LEU A 163 -26.30 -9.84 -2.42
N LEU A 164 -25.77 -10.85 -1.74
CA LEU A 164 -25.56 -10.87 -0.30
C LEU A 164 -24.06 -11.05 -0.02
N PRO A 165 -23.26 -9.98 -0.07
CA PRO A 165 -21.82 -10.11 0.00
C PRO A 165 -21.36 -10.46 1.40
N LYS A 166 -20.35 -11.34 1.46
CA LYS A 166 -19.61 -11.62 2.67
C LYS A 166 -18.68 -10.44 3.00
N VAL A 167 -18.73 -9.96 4.24
CA VAL A 167 -17.95 -8.77 4.67
C VAL A 167 -16.46 -8.92 4.36
N SER A 168 -15.88 -10.08 4.66
CA SER A 168 -14.45 -10.33 4.44
C SER A 168 -14.05 -10.31 2.98
N GLU A 169 -14.90 -10.80 2.07
CA GLU A 169 -14.62 -10.82 0.62
C GLU A 169 -14.77 -9.43 0.00
N TYR A 170 -15.81 -8.70 0.39
CA TYR A 170 -15.98 -7.31 -0.01
C TYR A 170 -14.78 -6.46 0.39
N LEU A 171 -14.37 -6.53 1.67
CA LEU A 171 -13.20 -5.78 2.15
C LEU A 171 -11.90 -6.22 1.47
N LYS A 172 -11.74 -7.52 1.18
CA LYS A 172 -10.60 -8.01 0.40
C LYS A 172 -10.55 -7.37 -0.98
N LEU A 173 -11.69 -7.27 -1.68
CA LEU A 173 -11.78 -6.62 -2.99
C LEU A 173 -11.38 -5.15 -2.88
N VAL A 174 -12.00 -4.38 -1.98
CA VAL A 174 -11.74 -2.95 -1.80
C VAL A 174 -10.28 -2.68 -1.46
N THR A 175 -9.75 -3.36 -0.44
CA THR A 175 -8.37 -3.16 0.04
C THR A 175 -7.34 -3.58 -1.01
N SER A 176 -7.59 -4.66 -1.76
CA SER A 176 -6.71 -5.09 -2.85
C SER A 176 -6.69 -4.07 -3.99
N LEU A 177 -7.84 -3.52 -4.36
CA LEU A 177 -7.92 -2.47 -5.39
C LEU A 177 -7.16 -1.21 -4.94
N ILE A 178 -7.35 -0.74 -3.70
CA ILE A 178 -6.65 0.45 -3.20
C ILE A 178 -5.13 0.24 -3.21
N ILE A 179 -4.64 -0.91 -2.76
CA ILE A 179 -3.21 -1.21 -2.76
C ILE A 179 -2.67 -1.32 -4.19
N ALA A 180 -3.38 -2.04 -5.08
CA ALA A 180 -2.96 -2.22 -6.47
C ALA A 180 -2.87 -0.87 -7.21
N PHE A 181 -3.92 -0.04 -7.12
CA PHE A 181 -3.89 1.30 -7.73
C PHE A 181 -2.86 2.20 -7.05
N GLY A 182 -2.71 2.12 -5.72
CA GLY A 182 -1.67 2.84 -4.99
C GLY A 182 -0.27 2.55 -5.53
N ILE A 183 0.06 1.29 -5.76
CA ILE A 183 1.33 0.87 -6.35
C ILE A 183 1.42 1.30 -7.83
N CYS A 184 0.36 1.12 -8.62
CA CYS A 184 0.34 1.55 -10.02
C CYS A 184 0.61 3.04 -10.19
N PHE A 185 0.07 3.89 -9.31
CA PHE A 185 0.32 5.33 -9.34
C PHE A 185 1.75 5.71 -8.94
N GLN A 186 2.50 4.80 -8.30
CA GLN A 186 3.93 5.01 -8.05
C GLN A 186 4.82 4.72 -9.27
N LEU A 187 4.33 3.93 -10.25
CA LEU A 187 5.12 3.60 -11.45
C LEU A 187 5.55 4.83 -12.25
N PRO A 188 4.69 5.84 -12.55
CA PRO A 188 5.11 7.06 -13.24
C PRO A 188 6.21 7.82 -12.48
N VAL A 189 6.14 7.84 -11.14
CA VAL A 189 7.14 8.49 -10.28
C VAL A 189 8.48 7.77 -10.38
N LEU A 190 8.47 6.44 -10.28
CA LEU A 190 9.67 5.61 -10.43
C LEU A 190 10.30 5.76 -11.81
N LEU A 191 9.50 5.68 -12.88
CA LEU A 191 10.00 5.78 -14.26
C LEU A 191 10.60 7.15 -14.56
N THR A 192 9.94 8.23 -14.12
CA THR A 192 10.47 9.59 -14.32
C THR A 192 11.73 9.82 -13.48
N LEU A 193 11.83 9.24 -12.29
CA LEU A 193 13.05 9.28 -11.48
C LEU A 193 14.19 8.55 -12.19
N LEU A 194 13.96 7.31 -12.67
CA LEU A 194 14.96 6.52 -13.40
C LEU A 194 15.45 7.28 -14.66
N ALA A 195 14.52 7.85 -15.43
CA ALA A 195 14.86 8.60 -16.63
C ALA A 195 15.67 9.88 -16.35
N LYS A 196 15.63 10.40 -15.12
CA LYS A 196 16.35 11.61 -14.74
C LYS A 196 17.73 11.31 -14.15
N VAL A 197 17.94 10.11 -13.65
CA VAL A 197 19.18 9.61 -13.02
C VAL A 197 20.02 8.81 -14.02
N GLY A 198 19.46 8.20 -15.05
CA GLY A 198 20.15 7.50 -16.13
C GLY A 198 20.38 8.35 -17.33
#